data_3d41b4ebf0e2764b655bf546a617e6d9
#
_entry.id   3d41b4ebf0e2764b655bf546a617e6d9
#
_cell.length_a   1.000
_cell.length_b   1.000
_cell.length_c   1.000
_cell.angle_alpha   90.00
_cell.angle_beta   90.00
_cell.angle_gamma   90.00
#
_symmetry.space_group_name_H-M   'P 1'
#
loop_
_entity.id
_entity.type
_entity.pdbx_description
1 polymer ?
#
loop_
_entity_poly.entity_id
_entity_poly.type
_entity_poly.pdbx_seq_one_letter_code
_entity_poly.pdbx_strand_id
1 'polypeptide(L)'
;MGILQSIVQAVITGNKEEVVEFIKTNPSAVNEFSDDGWTLLHLAGYFGQKEIASFLLESGADIHNRAKNENENTPLQAAIANKQSELVTFLIEKGLDVNVIQSGGWAGLHEAALLGSEEIVMLLLENGANKAIKKNDGKTAYDIALEKGYDHLLHHLKSEVNV
;
A
#
# COMPACT_ATOMS: atom_id res chain seq x y z
N MET A 1 -16.94 -8.43 -18.54
CA MET A 1 -17.00 -7.54 -17.35
C MET A 1 -16.80 -8.40 -16.11
N GLY A 2 -15.77 -8.10 -15.34
CA GLY A 2 -15.47 -8.87 -14.12
C GLY A 2 -16.56 -8.70 -13.05
N ILE A 3 -16.72 -9.70 -12.18
CA ILE A 3 -17.71 -9.66 -11.09
C ILE A 3 -17.51 -8.46 -10.17
N LEU A 4 -16.26 -7.96 -10.04
CA LEU A 4 -15.94 -6.83 -9.17
C LEU A 4 -16.39 -5.48 -9.73
N GLN A 5 -16.72 -5.37 -11.01
CA GLN A 5 -17.04 -4.06 -11.62
C GLN A 5 -18.24 -3.38 -10.92
N SER A 6 -19.20 -4.15 -10.46
CA SER A 6 -20.39 -3.63 -9.78
C SER A 6 -20.11 -3.11 -8.36
N ILE A 7 -19.03 -3.61 -7.69
CA ILE A 7 -18.78 -3.30 -6.28
C ILE A 7 -17.62 -2.30 -6.08
N VAL A 8 -16.80 -2.07 -7.12
CA VAL A 8 -15.65 -1.15 -7.03
C VAL A 8 -16.07 0.22 -6.53
N GLN A 9 -17.19 0.76 -7.05
CA GLN A 9 -17.66 2.10 -6.64
C GLN A 9 -18.06 2.15 -5.16
N ALA A 10 -18.65 1.08 -4.63
CA ALA A 10 -19.00 0.99 -3.20
C ALA A 10 -17.74 1.03 -2.31
N VAL A 11 -16.66 0.35 -2.73
CA VAL A 11 -15.38 0.42 -2.01
C VAL A 11 -14.80 1.84 -2.08
N ILE A 12 -14.80 2.47 -3.26
CA ILE A 12 -14.26 3.83 -3.45
C ILE A 12 -14.99 4.83 -2.54
N THR A 13 -16.31 4.74 -2.47
CA THR A 13 -17.16 5.67 -1.70
C THR A 13 -17.30 5.31 -0.23
N GLY A 14 -16.78 4.15 0.20
CA GLY A 14 -16.87 3.69 1.59
C GLY A 14 -18.25 3.12 1.97
N ASN A 15 -19.04 2.67 0.99
CA ASN A 15 -20.34 2.03 1.26
C ASN A 15 -20.13 0.59 1.76
N LYS A 16 -19.83 0.46 3.05
CA LYS A 16 -19.53 -0.82 3.69
C LYS A 16 -20.69 -1.80 3.60
N GLU A 17 -21.93 -1.33 3.77
CA GLU A 17 -23.12 -2.19 3.73
C GLU A 17 -23.25 -2.92 2.40
N GLU A 18 -23.03 -2.22 1.30
CA GLU A 18 -23.06 -2.79 -0.04
C GLU A 18 -21.93 -3.80 -0.26
N VAL A 19 -20.73 -3.50 0.23
CA VAL A 19 -19.58 -4.42 0.16
C VAL A 19 -19.87 -5.70 0.97
N VAL A 20 -20.42 -5.57 2.17
CA VAL A 20 -20.78 -6.70 3.04
C VAL A 20 -21.80 -7.61 2.35
N GLU A 21 -22.86 -7.03 1.79
CA GLU A 21 -23.90 -7.81 1.09
C GLU A 21 -23.35 -8.51 -0.16
N PHE A 22 -22.52 -7.80 -0.92
CA PHE A 22 -21.87 -8.37 -2.10
C PHE A 22 -20.98 -9.57 -1.75
N ILE A 23 -20.12 -9.46 -0.73
CA ILE A 23 -19.22 -10.56 -0.33
C ILE A 23 -20.00 -11.73 0.27
N LYS A 24 -21.07 -11.49 1.02
CA LYS A 24 -21.94 -12.57 1.52
C LYS A 24 -22.56 -13.41 0.39
N THR A 25 -22.95 -12.75 -0.70
CA THR A 25 -23.53 -13.42 -1.87
C THR A 25 -22.47 -13.98 -2.83
N ASN A 26 -21.27 -13.44 -2.81
CA ASN A 26 -20.14 -13.81 -3.67
C ASN A 26 -18.85 -14.01 -2.86
N PRO A 27 -18.74 -15.01 -1.96
CA PRO A 27 -17.59 -15.13 -1.06
C PRO A 27 -16.23 -15.29 -1.77
N SER A 28 -16.21 -15.93 -2.95
CA SER A 28 -14.98 -16.11 -3.74
C SER A 28 -14.41 -14.78 -4.26
N ALA A 29 -15.26 -13.76 -4.40
CA ALA A 29 -14.87 -12.46 -4.93
C ALA A 29 -13.88 -11.69 -4.04
N VAL A 30 -13.73 -12.10 -2.77
CA VAL A 30 -12.85 -11.41 -1.79
C VAL A 30 -11.39 -11.33 -2.26
N ASN A 31 -10.93 -12.32 -3.06
CA ASN A 31 -9.56 -12.38 -3.60
C ASN A 31 -9.51 -12.28 -5.14
N GLU A 32 -10.63 -11.98 -5.80
CA GLU A 32 -10.63 -11.75 -7.23
C GLU A 32 -10.02 -10.40 -7.59
N PHE A 33 -9.55 -10.31 -8.84
CA PHE A 33 -8.91 -9.10 -9.36
C PHE A 33 -9.88 -8.36 -10.29
N SER A 34 -9.91 -7.05 -10.17
CA SER A 34 -10.59 -6.16 -11.13
C SER A 34 -9.88 -6.15 -12.48
N ASP A 35 -10.49 -5.52 -13.48
CA ASP A 35 -9.89 -5.36 -14.80
C ASP A 35 -8.55 -4.59 -14.76
N ASP A 36 -8.36 -3.72 -13.75
CA ASP A 36 -7.10 -3.00 -13.47
C ASP A 36 -6.08 -3.82 -12.68
N GLY A 37 -6.40 -5.07 -12.37
CA GLY A 37 -5.54 -6.00 -11.65
C GLY A 37 -5.48 -5.79 -10.13
N TRP A 38 -6.42 -5.08 -9.53
CA TRP A 38 -6.51 -4.85 -8.09
C TRP A 38 -7.56 -5.74 -7.43
N THR A 39 -7.30 -6.20 -6.20
CA THR A 39 -8.33 -6.79 -5.34
C THR A 39 -9.11 -5.67 -4.63
N LEU A 40 -10.25 -6.03 -4.02
CA LEU A 40 -11.00 -5.07 -3.19
C LEU A 40 -10.16 -4.51 -2.03
N LEU A 41 -9.22 -5.31 -1.51
CA LEU A 41 -8.33 -4.86 -0.43
C LEU A 41 -7.31 -3.81 -0.92
N HIS A 42 -6.80 -3.90 -2.16
CA HIS A 42 -5.99 -2.83 -2.76
C HIS A 42 -6.77 -1.53 -2.88
N LEU A 43 -8.02 -1.61 -3.36
CA LEU A 43 -8.90 -0.43 -3.48
C LEU A 43 -9.19 0.17 -2.11
N ALA A 44 -9.55 -0.66 -1.11
CA ALA A 44 -9.77 -0.19 0.26
C ALA A 44 -8.52 0.47 0.84
N GLY A 45 -7.33 -0.08 0.56
CA GLY A 45 -6.03 0.51 0.93
C GLY A 45 -5.85 1.88 0.29
N TYR A 46 -5.97 1.98 -1.02
CA TYR A 46 -5.76 3.22 -1.76
C TYR A 46 -6.73 4.33 -1.37
N PHE A 47 -8.02 4.00 -1.16
CA PHE A 47 -9.06 4.97 -0.81
C PHE A 47 -9.24 5.18 0.70
N GLY A 48 -8.40 4.58 1.54
CA GLY A 48 -8.43 4.80 2.99
C GLY A 48 -9.63 4.19 3.72
N GLN A 49 -10.24 3.15 3.17
CA GLN A 49 -11.48 2.55 3.67
C GLN A 49 -11.20 1.48 4.74
N LYS A 50 -10.84 1.91 5.95
CA LYS A 50 -10.38 1.01 7.03
C LYS A 50 -11.42 -0.02 7.44
N GLU A 51 -12.68 0.36 7.62
CA GLU A 51 -13.76 -0.55 8.02
C GLU A 51 -14.04 -1.60 6.94
N ILE A 52 -13.92 -1.22 5.66
CA ILE A 52 -14.02 -2.15 4.53
C ILE A 52 -12.81 -3.08 4.51
N ALA A 53 -11.60 -2.54 4.67
CA ALA A 53 -10.38 -3.34 4.73
C ALA A 53 -10.44 -4.38 5.87
N SER A 54 -10.89 -3.98 7.07
CA SER A 54 -11.09 -4.89 8.21
C SER A 54 -12.06 -6.01 7.87
N PHE A 55 -13.23 -5.67 7.33
CA PHE A 55 -14.24 -6.65 6.92
C PHE A 55 -13.71 -7.62 5.84
N LEU A 56 -12.99 -7.11 4.84
CA LEU A 56 -12.42 -7.94 3.78
C LEU A 56 -11.40 -8.95 4.34
N LEU A 57 -10.53 -8.52 5.27
CA LEU A 57 -9.58 -9.40 5.95
C LEU A 57 -10.28 -10.46 6.78
N GLU A 58 -11.33 -10.10 7.52
CA GLU A 58 -12.17 -11.03 8.28
C GLU A 58 -12.91 -12.03 7.36
N SER A 59 -13.18 -11.63 6.13
CA SER A 59 -13.82 -12.46 5.09
C SER A 59 -12.83 -13.31 4.29
N GLY A 60 -11.53 -13.29 4.62
CA GLY A 60 -10.50 -14.12 4.01
C GLY A 60 -9.74 -13.45 2.86
N ALA A 61 -9.75 -12.11 2.79
CA ALA A 61 -8.86 -11.41 1.85
C ALA A 61 -7.39 -11.72 2.17
N ASP A 62 -6.62 -12.05 1.16
CA ASP A 62 -5.18 -12.25 1.31
C ASP A 62 -4.47 -10.89 1.31
N ILE A 63 -3.95 -10.53 2.49
CA ILE A 63 -3.22 -9.28 2.71
C ILE A 63 -1.93 -9.18 1.87
N HIS A 64 -1.38 -10.31 1.43
CA HIS A 64 -0.15 -10.38 0.64
C HIS A 64 -0.39 -10.43 -0.87
N ASN A 65 -1.65 -10.40 -1.34
CA ASN A 65 -1.94 -10.38 -2.76
C ASN A 65 -1.19 -9.24 -3.45
N ARG A 66 -0.58 -9.57 -4.58
CA ARG A 66 0.05 -8.60 -5.47
C ARG A 66 -0.89 -8.26 -6.60
N ALA A 67 -0.98 -6.99 -6.94
CA ALA A 67 -1.77 -6.55 -8.09
C ALA A 67 -1.29 -7.23 -9.37
N LYS A 68 -2.22 -7.59 -10.23
CA LYS A 68 -1.97 -8.20 -11.56
C LYS A 68 -1.84 -7.12 -12.63
N ASN A 69 -0.93 -6.17 -12.38
CA ASN A 69 -0.58 -5.09 -13.27
C ASN A 69 0.94 -4.87 -13.26
N GLU A 70 1.44 -3.89 -13.98
CA GLU A 70 2.88 -3.62 -14.11
C GLU A 70 3.58 -3.30 -12.78
N ASN A 71 2.84 -2.78 -11.79
CA ASN A 71 3.40 -2.36 -10.52
C ASN A 71 3.56 -3.53 -9.53
N GLU A 72 2.72 -4.58 -9.62
CA GLU A 72 2.72 -5.70 -8.69
C GLU A 72 2.68 -5.26 -7.21
N ASN A 73 2.02 -4.13 -6.92
CA ASN A 73 1.94 -3.57 -5.59
C ASN A 73 1.05 -4.40 -4.67
N THR A 74 1.32 -4.31 -3.37
CA THR A 74 0.47 -4.87 -2.32
C THR A 74 -0.55 -3.84 -1.84
N PRO A 75 -1.57 -4.22 -1.05
CA PRO A 75 -2.49 -3.27 -0.43
C PRO A 75 -1.80 -2.18 0.40
N LEU A 76 -0.66 -2.51 1.06
CA LEU A 76 0.15 -1.53 1.78
C LEU A 76 0.70 -0.44 0.85
N GLN A 77 1.29 -0.85 -0.26
CA GLN A 77 1.85 0.10 -1.24
C GLN A 77 0.76 0.93 -1.91
N ALA A 78 -0.43 0.35 -2.13
CA ALA A 78 -1.60 1.11 -2.59
C ALA A 78 -2.01 2.20 -1.59
N ALA A 79 -2.01 1.89 -0.29
CA ALA A 79 -2.30 2.87 0.76
C ALA A 79 -1.23 3.98 0.85
N ILE A 80 0.05 3.63 0.69
CA ILE A 80 1.15 4.60 0.66
C ILE A 80 1.01 5.53 -0.53
N ALA A 81 0.73 5.00 -1.73
CA ALA A 81 0.62 5.77 -2.97
C ALA A 81 -0.42 6.90 -2.88
N ASN A 82 -1.47 6.73 -2.09
CA ASN A 82 -2.48 7.76 -1.84
C ASN A 82 -2.41 8.37 -0.42
N LYS A 83 -1.28 8.24 0.25
CA LYS A 83 -0.99 8.86 1.58
C LYS A 83 -2.03 8.52 2.66
N GLN A 84 -2.55 7.30 2.66
CA GLN A 84 -3.56 6.85 3.62
C GLN A 84 -2.89 6.35 4.92
N SER A 85 -2.37 7.27 5.74
CA SER A 85 -1.54 6.97 6.93
C SER A 85 -2.22 5.98 7.90
N GLU A 86 -3.50 6.15 8.14
CA GLU A 86 -4.26 5.25 9.02
C GLU A 86 -4.34 3.83 8.45
N LEU A 87 -4.53 3.69 7.13
CA LEU A 87 -4.52 2.40 6.46
C LEU A 87 -3.13 1.77 6.44
N VAL A 88 -2.08 2.57 6.22
CA VAL A 88 -0.68 2.10 6.29
C VAL A 88 -0.42 1.49 7.66
N THR A 89 -0.74 2.20 8.75
CA THR A 89 -0.62 1.70 10.11
C THR A 89 -1.41 0.40 10.30
N PHE A 90 -2.68 0.41 9.95
CA PHE A 90 -3.57 -0.74 10.09
C PHE A 90 -3.04 -2.00 9.37
N LEU A 91 -2.58 -1.86 8.12
CA LEU A 91 -2.08 -2.98 7.34
C LEU A 91 -0.75 -3.54 7.90
N ILE A 92 0.13 -2.69 8.41
CA ILE A 92 1.35 -3.11 9.10
C ILE A 92 1.01 -3.87 10.39
N GLU A 93 0.07 -3.37 11.19
CA GLU A 93 -0.42 -4.04 12.41
C GLU A 93 -1.05 -5.41 12.11
N LYS A 94 -1.62 -5.58 10.92
CA LYS A 94 -2.17 -6.87 10.43
C LYS A 94 -1.09 -7.81 9.87
N GLY A 95 0.19 -7.43 9.91
CA GLY A 95 1.32 -8.29 9.60
C GLY A 95 1.89 -8.13 8.20
N LEU A 96 1.54 -7.06 7.47
CA LEU A 96 2.24 -6.77 6.22
C LEU A 96 3.69 -6.36 6.48
N ASP A 97 4.61 -6.92 5.71
CA ASP A 97 6.02 -6.54 5.74
C ASP A 97 6.21 -5.12 5.22
N VAL A 98 6.69 -4.23 6.08
CA VAL A 98 6.99 -2.83 5.74
C VAL A 98 8.06 -2.71 4.64
N ASN A 99 8.89 -3.75 4.46
CA ASN A 99 9.96 -3.81 3.47
C ASN A 99 9.58 -4.59 2.20
N VAL A 100 8.30 -4.91 2.00
CA VAL A 100 7.86 -5.59 0.79
C VAL A 100 8.21 -4.79 -0.46
N ILE A 101 8.72 -5.49 -1.48
CA ILE A 101 9.19 -4.88 -2.73
C ILE A 101 8.21 -5.18 -3.86
N GLN A 102 7.80 -4.17 -4.59
CA GLN A 102 7.04 -4.27 -5.83
C GLN A 102 7.95 -4.24 -7.07
N SER A 103 7.36 -4.26 -8.26
CA SER A 103 8.08 -4.19 -9.53
C SER A 103 9.09 -3.03 -9.54
N GLY A 104 10.25 -3.24 -10.19
CA GLY A 104 11.30 -2.23 -10.24
C GLY A 104 12.13 -2.08 -8.96
N GLY A 105 11.93 -2.95 -7.95
CA GLY A 105 12.66 -2.91 -6.67
C GLY A 105 12.12 -1.84 -5.71
N TRP A 106 10.93 -1.29 -5.94
CA TRP A 106 10.33 -0.28 -5.08
C TRP A 106 9.85 -0.85 -3.74
N ALA A 107 10.38 -0.35 -2.64
CA ALA A 107 9.81 -0.52 -1.31
C ALA A 107 8.91 0.67 -0.95
N GLY A 108 8.06 0.53 0.06
CA GLY A 108 7.18 1.61 0.50
C GLY A 108 7.91 2.91 0.87
N LEU A 109 9.13 2.79 1.41
CA LEU A 109 9.94 3.97 1.76
C LEU A 109 10.39 4.78 0.53
N HIS A 110 10.63 4.13 -0.62
CA HIS A 110 10.91 4.82 -1.88
C HIS A 110 9.70 5.62 -2.36
N GLU A 111 8.51 5.02 -2.28
CA GLU A 111 7.26 5.69 -2.65
C GLU A 111 6.99 6.90 -1.74
N ALA A 112 7.12 6.73 -0.43
CA ALA A 112 6.95 7.82 0.52
C ALA A 112 7.93 8.98 0.28
N ALA A 113 9.19 8.66 -0.06
CA ALA A 113 10.19 9.65 -0.43
C ALA A 113 9.84 10.37 -1.74
N LEU A 114 9.34 9.63 -2.76
CA LEU A 114 8.88 10.21 -4.02
C LEU A 114 7.69 11.18 -3.82
N LEU A 115 6.79 10.85 -2.90
CA LEU A 115 5.62 11.66 -2.55
C LEU A 115 5.96 12.88 -1.68
N GLY A 116 7.18 12.96 -1.14
CA GLY A 116 7.58 14.01 -0.21
C GLY A 116 6.83 13.97 1.12
N SER A 117 6.26 12.83 1.49
CA SER A 117 5.43 12.70 2.69
C SER A 117 6.27 12.34 3.91
N GLU A 118 6.56 13.36 4.74
CA GLU A 118 7.29 13.16 6.00
C GLU A 118 6.51 12.23 6.94
N GLU A 119 5.20 12.40 7.02
CA GLU A 119 4.32 11.57 7.85
C GLU A 119 4.46 10.08 7.51
N ILE A 120 4.36 9.71 6.23
CA ILE A 120 4.48 8.30 5.80
C ILE A 120 5.92 7.81 5.97
N VAL A 121 6.92 8.63 5.67
CA VAL A 121 8.34 8.29 5.88
C VAL A 121 8.58 7.93 7.35
N MET A 122 8.16 8.78 8.27
CA MET A 122 8.32 8.55 9.71
C MET A 122 7.59 7.30 10.16
N LEU A 123 6.35 7.12 9.75
CA LEU A 123 5.53 5.96 10.08
C LEU A 123 6.18 4.66 9.60
N LEU A 124 6.71 4.62 8.39
CA LEU A 124 7.40 3.44 7.87
C LEU A 124 8.70 3.16 8.64
N LEU A 125 9.48 4.20 8.95
CA LEU A 125 10.73 4.07 9.72
C LEU A 125 10.49 3.58 11.15
N GLU A 126 9.47 4.08 11.83
CA GLU A 126 9.04 3.64 13.17
C GLU A 126 8.63 2.16 13.18
N ASN A 127 8.16 1.63 12.05
CA ASN A 127 7.80 0.23 11.86
C ASN A 127 8.91 -0.62 11.22
N GLY A 128 10.14 -0.14 11.19
CA GLY A 128 11.31 -0.92 10.78
C GLY A 128 11.62 -0.89 9.29
N ALA A 129 11.17 0.13 8.55
CA ALA A 129 11.55 0.29 7.15
C ALA A 129 13.08 0.41 7.00
N ASN A 130 13.63 -0.37 6.07
CA ASN A 130 15.07 -0.42 5.84
C ASN A 130 15.49 0.66 4.83
N LYS A 131 16.21 1.67 5.32
CA LYS A 131 16.75 2.79 4.53
C LYS A 131 17.74 2.37 3.44
N ALA A 132 18.37 1.19 3.59
CA ALA A 132 19.43 0.72 2.70
C ALA A 132 18.90 -0.02 1.47
N ILE A 133 17.59 -0.30 1.38
CA ILE A 133 17.00 -0.94 0.20
C ILE A 133 17.22 -0.05 -1.03
N LYS A 134 17.69 -0.68 -2.11
CA LYS A 134 17.90 -0.03 -3.40
C LYS A 134 16.90 -0.54 -4.42
N LYS A 135 16.36 0.36 -5.21
CA LYS A 135 15.62 0.02 -6.42
C LYS A 135 16.52 -0.63 -7.46
N ASN A 136 15.94 -1.16 -8.55
CA ASN A 136 16.71 -1.78 -9.64
C ASN A 136 17.72 -0.82 -10.31
N ASP A 137 17.48 0.48 -10.25
CA ASP A 137 18.41 1.53 -10.73
C ASP A 137 19.49 1.92 -9.70
N GLY A 138 19.53 1.25 -8.55
CA GLY A 138 20.51 1.45 -7.49
C GLY A 138 20.17 2.57 -6.49
N LYS A 139 19.05 3.26 -6.65
CA LYS A 139 18.67 4.40 -5.79
C LYS A 139 18.01 3.94 -4.49
N THR A 140 18.39 4.59 -3.39
CA THR A 140 17.70 4.51 -2.10
C THR A 140 16.57 5.55 -2.00
N ALA A 141 15.76 5.47 -0.95
CA ALA A 141 14.76 6.50 -0.65
C ALA A 141 15.41 7.88 -0.41
N TYR A 142 16.63 7.91 0.18
CA TYR A 142 17.42 9.14 0.34
C TYR A 142 17.74 9.78 -1.01
N ASP A 143 18.22 8.99 -1.98
CA ASP A 143 18.56 9.48 -3.31
C ASP A 143 17.37 10.08 -4.03
N ILE A 144 16.18 9.45 -3.88
CA ILE A 144 14.92 9.95 -4.45
C ILE A 144 14.56 11.31 -3.83
N ALA A 145 14.60 11.42 -2.49
CA ALA A 145 14.30 12.68 -1.80
C ALA A 145 15.25 13.81 -2.20
N LEU A 146 16.55 13.49 -2.34
CA LEU A 146 17.57 14.45 -2.77
C LEU A 146 17.30 14.93 -4.20
N GLU A 147 17.01 14.05 -5.14
CA GLU A 147 16.69 14.39 -6.53
C GLU A 147 15.42 15.23 -6.66
N LYS A 148 14.44 15.02 -5.76
CA LYS A 148 13.20 15.79 -5.72
C LYS A 148 13.33 17.13 -4.99
N GLY A 149 14.46 17.38 -4.31
CA GLY A 149 14.65 18.58 -3.49
C GLY A 149 13.84 18.58 -2.20
N TYR A 150 13.51 17.40 -1.67
CA TYR A 150 12.79 17.28 -0.40
C TYR A 150 13.74 17.26 0.79
N ASP A 151 14.42 18.40 1.03
CA ASP A 151 15.46 18.55 2.06
C ASP A 151 14.98 18.17 3.47
N HIS A 152 13.68 18.41 3.76
CA HIS A 152 13.07 18.05 5.03
C HIS A 152 13.07 16.54 5.31
N LEU A 153 13.21 15.69 4.29
CA LEU A 153 13.26 14.23 4.44
C LEU A 153 14.68 13.68 4.63
N LEU A 154 15.70 14.42 4.23
CA LEU A 154 17.06 13.89 4.11
C LEU A 154 17.63 13.39 5.44
N HIS A 155 17.38 14.10 6.55
CA HIS A 155 17.88 13.69 7.86
C HIS A 155 17.21 12.41 8.37
N HIS A 156 15.94 12.14 8.01
CA HIS A 156 15.24 10.90 8.36
C HIS A 156 15.75 9.71 7.54
N LEU A 157 16.03 9.94 6.26
CA LEU A 157 16.37 8.89 5.28
C LEU A 157 17.85 8.55 5.23
N LYS A 158 18.71 9.41 5.77
CA LYS A 158 20.16 9.16 5.81
C LYS A 158 20.45 7.87 6.58
N SER A 159 21.14 6.94 5.94
CA SER A 159 21.68 5.76 6.62
C SER A 159 22.79 6.20 7.57
N GLU A 160 22.79 5.66 8.80
CA GLU A 160 23.96 5.82 9.67
C GLU A 160 25.10 5.05 9.01
N VAL A 161 26.12 5.79 8.58
CA VAL A 161 27.40 5.18 8.18
C VAL A 161 28.03 4.72 9.50
N ASN A 162 28.03 3.43 9.77
CA ASN A 162 28.89 2.89 10.83
C ASN A 162 30.34 3.19 10.44
N VAL A 163 30.89 4.17 11.11
CA VAL A 163 32.31 4.52 11.00
C VAL A 163 33.12 3.46 11.75
#